data_d0349a15edf4a34b3ef9f97d8127338b
#
_entry.id   d0349a15edf4a34b3ef9f97d8127338b
#
_cell.length_a   1.000
_cell.length_b   1.000
_cell.length_c   1.000
_cell.angle_alpha   90.00
_cell.angle_beta   90.00
_cell.angle_gamma   90.00
#
_symmetry.space_group_name_H-M   'P 1'
#
loop_
_entity.id
_entity.type
_entity.pdbx_description
1 polymer ?
#
loop_
_entity_poly.entity_id
_entity_poly.type
_entity_poly.pdbx_seq_one_letter_code
_entity_poly.pdbx_strand_id
1 'polypeptide(L)'
;MAERESVVVLVGNPRPRSRTTAAAETFAEHLAPDGDITVVELSTLAGELLTADHPHADRVARTVAQAGLLVVATPVYKASYTGLLKAFVDLFGPAALRGVVAVPLVVSASPAHQHVGETHVRPLLVELGASVPTGAFAVTESQLADLGPALAAWDEAWRPALAAAWPGARTFAEVAP
;
A
#
# COMPACT_ATOMS: atom_id res chain seq x y z
N MET A 1 10.86 -1.60 19.93
CA MET A 1 9.40 -1.40 19.94
C MET A 1 8.95 -0.29 19.00
N ALA A 2 9.81 0.67 18.63
CA ALA A 2 9.48 1.74 17.65
C ALA A 2 9.26 1.26 16.20
N GLU A 3 9.80 0.12 15.80
CA GLU A 3 9.73 -0.39 14.42
C GLU A 3 8.32 -0.78 13.93
N ARG A 4 7.35 -0.99 14.81
CA ARG A 4 5.97 -1.38 14.45
C ARG A 4 5.03 -0.20 14.19
N GLU A 5 5.50 1.02 14.34
CA GLU A 5 4.73 2.24 14.08
C GLU A 5 5.06 2.85 12.71
N SER A 6 6.13 2.39 12.04
CA SER A 6 6.54 2.87 10.74
C SER A 6 5.51 2.55 9.65
N VAL A 7 5.26 3.51 8.78
CA VAL A 7 4.39 3.38 7.61
C VAL A 7 5.24 3.36 6.35
N VAL A 8 5.10 2.33 5.55
CA VAL A 8 5.72 2.25 4.22
C VAL A 8 4.63 2.30 3.15
N VAL A 9 4.81 3.20 2.19
CA VAL A 9 3.95 3.31 1.01
C VAL A 9 4.71 2.75 -0.19
N LEU A 10 4.31 1.60 -0.69
CA LEU A 10 4.89 0.95 -1.87
C LEU A 10 4.04 1.25 -3.10
N VAL A 11 4.61 2.00 -4.05
CA VAL A 11 3.88 2.44 -5.24
C VAL A 11 4.35 1.68 -6.48
N GLY A 12 3.47 0.81 -7.01
CA GLY A 12 3.69 0.01 -8.21
C GLY A 12 3.34 0.70 -9.52
N ASN A 13 3.42 2.04 -9.60
CA ASN A 13 3.19 2.76 -10.85
C ASN A 13 4.51 2.91 -11.62
N PRO A 14 4.61 2.57 -12.92
CA PRO A 14 5.81 2.77 -13.72
C PRO A 14 6.14 4.24 -13.99
N ARG A 15 5.22 5.16 -13.75
CA ARG A 15 5.44 6.61 -13.88
C ARG A 15 5.80 7.20 -12.52
N PRO A 16 6.96 7.87 -12.38
CA PRO A 16 7.30 8.53 -11.13
C PRO A 16 6.38 9.73 -10.87
N ARG A 17 6.21 10.07 -9.59
CA ARG A 17 5.34 11.17 -9.13
C ARG A 17 3.94 11.09 -9.74
N SER A 18 3.39 9.90 -9.75
CA SER A 18 2.12 9.61 -10.39
C SER A 18 0.93 10.04 -9.52
N ARG A 19 -0.26 10.10 -10.13
CA ARG A 19 -1.50 10.28 -9.38
C ARG A 19 -1.75 9.16 -8.37
N THR A 20 -1.25 7.95 -8.65
CA THR A 20 -1.29 6.83 -7.69
C THR A 20 -0.40 7.12 -6.49
N THR A 21 0.78 7.73 -6.69
CA THR A 21 1.68 8.15 -5.61
C THR A 21 0.98 9.18 -4.73
N ALA A 22 0.46 10.25 -5.31
CA ALA A 22 -0.24 11.29 -4.56
C ALA A 22 -1.44 10.75 -3.75
N ALA A 23 -2.25 9.87 -4.33
CA ALA A 23 -3.36 9.24 -3.62
C ALA A 23 -2.89 8.36 -2.46
N ALA A 24 -1.78 7.64 -2.64
CA ALA A 24 -1.23 6.76 -1.61
C ALA A 24 -0.59 7.55 -0.46
N GLU A 25 0.08 8.66 -0.75
CA GLU A 25 0.61 9.60 0.24
C GLU A 25 -0.52 10.19 1.06
N THR A 26 -1.54 10.76 0.41
CA THR A 26 -2.73 11.31 1.09
C THR A 26 -3.43 10.26 1.97
N PHE A 27 -3.56 9.03 1.49
CA PHE A 27 -4.15 7.96 2.29
C PHE A 27 -3.28 7.59 3.49
N ALA A 28 -1.96 7.48 3.32
CA ALA A 28 -1.04 7.17 4.42
C ALA A 28 -1.00 8.28 5.48
N GLU A 29 -0.97 9.54 5.06
CA GLU A 29 -1.06 10.70 5.94
C GLU A 29 -2.39 10.72 6.73
N HIS A 30 -3.49 10.34 6.07
CA HIS A 30 -4.79 10.19 6.72
C HIS A 30 -4.82 9.06 7.76
N LEU A 31 -4.10 7.95 7.51
CA LEU A 31 -3.99 6.83 8.46
C LEU A 31 -3.07 7.15 9.63
N ALA A 32 -2.01 7.91 9.41
CA ALA A 32 -0.95 8.23 10.36
C ALA A 32 -0.47 9.68 10.19
N PRO A 33 -1.23 10.70 10.66
CA PRO A 33 -0.93 12.11 10.44
C PRO A 33 0.44 12.54 11.00
N ASP A 34 0.87 11.95 12.10
CA ASP A 34 2.16 12.24 12.74
C ASP A 34 3.16 11.08 12.59
N GLY A 35 2.84 10.12 11.69
CA GLY A 35 3.65 8.93 11.47
C GLY A 35 4.91 9.19 10.65
N ASP A 36 5.93 8.35 10.87
CA ASP A 36 7.09 8.28 9.99
C ASP A 36 6.71 7.50 8.72
N ILE A 37 6.43 8.24 7.64
CA ILE A 37 5.97 7.69 6.37
C ILE A 37 7.13 7.64 5.38
N THR A 38 7.50 6.45 4.97
CA THR A 38 8.49 6.21 3.90
C THR A 38 7.78 5.86 2.60
N VAL A 39 7.93 6.69 1.57
CA VAL A 39 7.36 6.44 0.23
C VAL A 39 8.40 5.80 -0.69
N VAL A 40 8.03 4.68 -1.28
CA VAL A 40 8.85 3.92 -2.22
C VAL A 40 8.15 3.86 -3.58
N GLU A 41 8.69 4.55 -4.57
CA GLU A 41 8.24 4.44 -5.96
C GLU A 41 9.05 3.38 -6.70
N LEU A 42 8.41 2.27 -7.08
CA LEU A 42 9.08 1.18 -7.82
C LEU A 42 9.57 1.58 -9.21
N SER A 43 9.06 2.69 -9.76
CA SER A 43 9.57 3.28 -11.01
C SER A 43 11.06 3.59 -10.96
N THR A 44 11.60 3.91 -9.77
CA THR A 44 13.04 4.18 -9.57
C THR A 44 13.91 2.93 -9.62
N LEU A 45 13.29 1.75 -9.45
CA LEU A 45 13.94 0.44 -9.43
C LEU A 45 13.72 -0.36 -10.73
N ALA A 46 12.91 0.17 -11.66
CA ALA A 46 12.48 -0.57 -12.84
C ALA A 46 13.62 -1.15 -13.70
N GLY A 47 14.78 -0.49 -13.72
CA GLY A 47 15.94 -0.91 -14.49
C GLY A 47 16.64 -2.15 -13.94
N GLU A 48 16.44 -2.51 -12.66
CA GLU A 48 17.12 -3.66 -12.04
C GLU A 48 16.19 -4.84 -11.67
N LEU A 49 14.86 -4.62 -11.63
CA LEU A 49 13.92 -5.62 -11.12
C LEU A 49 13.89 -6.95 -11.90
N LEU A 50 14.32 -6.94 -13.15
CA LEU A 50 14.37 -8.15 -14.00
C LEU A 50 15.80 -8.57 -14.34
N THR A 51 16.79 -8.05 -13.60
CA THR A 51 18.20 -8.44 -13.73
C THR A 51 18.59 -9.45 -12.64
N ALA A 52 19.72 -10.14 -12.84
CA ALA A 52 20.23 -11.09 -11.84
C ALA A 52 20.82 -10.39 -10.61
N ASP A 53 21.19 -9.12 -10.72
CA ASP A 53 21.77 -8.31 -9.65
C ASP A 53 20.89 -7.07 -9.44
N HIS A 54 20.29 -6.96 -8.23
CA HIS A 54 19.29 -5.94 -7.90
C HIS A 54 19.47 -5.38 -6.47
N PRO A 55 20.66 -4.83 -6.13
CA PRO A 55 21.03 -4.48 -4.76
C PRO A 55 20.18 -3.34 -4.17
N HIS A 56 19.64 -2.44 -4.99
CA HIS A 56 18.72 -1.40 -4.51
C HIS A 56 17.35 -1.98 -4.19
N ALA A 57 16.81 -2.82 -5.09
CA ALA A 57 15.54 -3.50 -4.86
C ALA A 57 15.59 -4.39 -3.61
N ASP A 58 16.70 -5.08 -3.36
CA ASP A 58 16.90 -5.88 -2.14
C ASP A 58 16.88 -5.03 -0.86
N ARG A 59 17.49 -3.86 -0.88
CA ARG A 59 17.43 -2.94 0.28
C ARG A 59 16.01 -2.47 0.52
N VAL A 60 15.31 -2.08 -0.53
CA VAL A 60 13.91 -1.66 -0.45
C VAL A 60 13.01 -2.80 0.02
N ALA A 61 13.23 -4.03 -0.46
CA ALA A 61 12.48 -5.20 -0.01
C ALA A 61 12.64 -5.44 1.51
N ARG A 62 13.85 -5.24 2.06
CA ARG A 62 14.07 -5.30 3.52
C ARG A 62 13.32 -4.21 4.27
N THR A 63 13.31 -2.97 3.77
CA THR A 63 12.53 -1.87 4.37
C THR A 63 11.04 -2.20 4.37
N VAL A 64 10.50 -2.68 3.26
CA VAL A 64 9.09 -3.09 3.14
C VAL A 64 8.75 -4.23 4.11
N ALA A 65 9.64 -5.22 4.25
CA ALA A 65 9.43 -6.36 5.16
C ALA A 65 9.48 -5.99 6.65
N GLN A 66 9.99 -4.81 7.00
CA GLN A 66 10.08 -4.31 8.38
C GLN A 66 8.96 -3.30 8.72
N ALA A 67 8.08 -2.97 7.78
CA ALA A 67 6.99 -2.03 8.01
C ALA A 67 6.03 -2.51 9.12
N GLY A 68 5.57 -1.58 9.93
CA GLY A 68 4.43 -1.83 10.82
C GLY A 68 3.12 -1.81 10.02
N LEU A 69 2.95 -0.78 9.18
CA LEU A 69 1.88 -0.66 8.21
C LEU A 69 2.47 -0.51 6.79
N LEU A 70 1.97 -1.31 5.86
CA LEU A 70 2.34 -1.27 4.45
C LEU A 70 1.14 -0.91 3.58
N VAL A 71 1.15 0.26 2.95
CA VAL A 71 0.18 0.62 1.92
C VAL A 71 0.73 0.19 0.56
N VAL A 72 0.08 -0.75 -0.11
CA VAL A 72 0.50 -1.23 -1.44
C VAL A 72 -0.39 -0.63 -2.51
N ALA A 73 0.13 0.36 -3.21
CA ALA A 73 -0.59 1.17 -4.18
C ALA A 73 -0.24 0.78 -5.62
N THR A 74 -1.26 0.59 -6.45
CA THR A 74 -1.09 0.28 -7.87
C THR A 74 -2.19 0.93 -8.72
N PRO A 75 -1.88 1.44 -9.92
CA PRO A 75 -2.93 1.68 -10.90
C PRO A 75 -3.42 0.35 -11.46
N VAL A 76 -4.67 0.32 -11.92
CA VAL A 76 -5.21 -0.86 -12.58
C VAL A 76 -4.83 -0.86 -14.07
N TYR A 77 -4.01 -1.83 -14.46
CA TYR A 77 -3.64 -2.07 -15.85
C TYR A 77 -4.15 -3.44 -16.28
N LYS A 78 -4.95 -3.46 -17.37
CA LYS A 78 -5.51 -4.72 -17.92
C LYS A 78 -6.22 -5.57 -16.86
N ALA A 79 -7.07 -4.91 -16.06
CA ALA A 79 -7.85 -5.51 -14.97
C ALA A 79 -7.01 -6.17 -13.86
N SER A 80 -5.77 -5.71 -13.65
CA SER A 80 -4.88 -6.22 -12.60
C SER A 80 -3.93 -5.12 -12.10
N TYR A 81 -3.10 -5.44 -11.12
CA TYR A 81 -1.94 -4.63 -10.72
C TYR A 81 -0.90 -4.59 -11.84
N THR A 82 0.08 -3.70 -11.74
CA THR A 82 1.14 -3.55 -12.74
C THR A 82 2.14 -4.70 -12.71
N GLY A 83 2.73 -5.01 -13.86
CA GLY A 83 3.87 -5.94 -13.94
C GLY A 83 5.07 -5.48 -13.13
N LEU A 84 5.24 -4.15 -12.96
CA LEU A 84 6.30 -3.57 -12.11
C LEU A 84 6.13 -3.97 -10.65
N LEU A 85 4.90 -3.90 -10.10
CA LEU A 85 4.60 -4.37 -8.75
C LEU A 85 4.88 -5.86 -8.65
N LYS A 86 4.45 -6.65 -9.64
CA LYS A 86 4.69 -8.11 -9.63
C LYS A 86 6.18 -8.44 -9.63
N ALA A 87 6.97 -7.80 -10.49
CA ALA A 87 8.42 -8.02 -10.55
C ALA A 87 9.12 -7.73 -9.21
N PHE A 88 8.68 -6.69 -8.49
CA PHE A 88 9.24 -6.38 -7.18
C PHE A 88 8.84 -7.42 -6.11
N VAL A 89 7.56 -7.79 -6.04
CA VAL A 89 7.12 -8.74 -5.00
C VAL A 89 7.63 -10.16 -5.24
N ASP A 90 8.04 -10.50 -6.44
CA ASP A 90 8.70 -11.78 -6.74
C ASP A 90 10.11 -11.90 -6.14
N LEU A 91 10.69 -10.81 -5.64
CA LEU A 91 11.94 -10.83 -4.89
C LEU A 91 11.77 -11.37 -3.46
N PHE A 92 10.54 -11.39 -2.94
CA PHE A 92 10.29 -11.84 -1.58
C PHE A 92 10.29 -13.36 -1.46
N GLY A 93 10.97 -13.85 -0.44
CA GLY A 93 10.87 -15.25 -0.05
C GLY A 93 9.53 -15.57 0.66
N PRO A 94 9.27 -16.83 0.94
CA PRO A 94 8.05 -17.26 1.61
C PRO A 94 7.83 -16.55 2.95
N ALA A 95 6.61 -16.05 3.17
CA ALA A 95 6.19 -15.36 4.39
C ALA A 95 7.09 -14.16 4.79
N ALA A 96 7.71 -13.49 3.81
CA ALA A 96 8.60 -12.35 4.04
C ALA A 96 7.92 -11.15 4.72
N LEU A 97 6.59 -11.02 4.56
CA LEU A 97 5.78 -9.96 5.19
C LEU A 97 5.09 -10.42 6.49
N ARG A 98 5.59 -11.49 7.13
CA ARG A 98 5.01 -11.94 8.40
C ARG A 98 5.14 -10.87 9.50
N GLY A 99 4.00 -10.49 10.08
CA GLY A 99 3.93 -9.45 11.10
C GLY A 99 3.72 -8.03 10.54
N VAL A 100 3.72 -7.87 9.21
CA VAL A 100 3.33 -6.63 8.54
C VAL A 100 1.82 -6.58 8.42
N VAL A 101 1.22 -5.44 8.79
CA VAL A 101 -0.18 -5.14 8.46
C VAL A 101 -0.19 -4.42 7.12
N ALA A 102 -0.97 -4.91 6.16
CA ALA A 102 -1.00 -4.34 4.82
C ALA A 102 -2.40 -3.88 4.40
N VAL A 103 -2.47 -2.78 3.66
CA VAL A 103 -3.70 -2.25 3.07
C VAL A 103 -3.48 -2.09 1.56
N PRO A 104 -4.26 -2.80 0.72
CA PRO A 104 -4.25 -2.58 -0.72
C PRO A 104 -4.82 -1.21 -1.07
N LEU A 105 -4.19 -0.52 -2.03
CA LEU A 105 -4.71 0.70 -2.63
C LEU A 105 -4.73 0.58 -4.14
N VAL A 106 -5.87 0.83 -4.77
CA VAL A 106 -5.97 0.79 -6.23
C VAL A 106 -6.58 2.07 -6.80
N VAL A 107 -5.98 2.55 -7.88
CA VAL A 107 -6.49 3.66 -8.68
C VAL A 107 -6.90 3.11 -10.04
N SER A 108 -8.19 3.21 -10.38
CA SER A 108 -8.74 2.68 -11.62
C SER A 108 -9.37 3.77 -12.48
N ALA A 109 -9.41 3.59 -13.79
CA ALA A 109 -10.13 4.49 -14.70
C ALA A 109 -11.65 4.32 -14.62
N SER A 110 -12.15 3.19 -14.08
CA SER A 110 -13.57 2.84 -14.05
C SER A 110 -13.94 2.15 -12.74
N PRO A 111 -15.13 2.40 -12.19
CA PRO A 111 -15.65 1.71 -11.02
C PRO A 111 -15.67 0.17 -11.18
N ALA A 112 -15.85 -0.32 -12.41
CA ALA A 112 -15.85 -1.76 -12.70
C ALA A 112 -14.53 -2.47 -12.33
N HIS A 113 -13.44 -1.74 -12.15
CA HIS A 113 -12.12 -2.29 -11.82
C HIS A 113 -11.68 -2.04 -10.38
N GLN A 114 -12.50 -1.42 -9.54
CA GLN A 114 -12.16 -1.18 -8.12
C GLN A 114 -11.98 -2.49 -7.33
N HIS A 115 -12.65 -3.58 -7.75
CA HIS A 115 -12.52 -4.90 -7.14
C HIS A 115 -11.10 -5.50 -7.23
N VAL A 116 -10.22 -4.97 -8.09
CA VAL A 116 -8.84 -5.47 -8.27
C VAL A 116 -8.04 -5.45 -6.96
N GLY A 117 -8.31 -4.52 -6.06
CA GLY A 117 -7.71 -4.50 -4.74
C GLY A 117 -7.96 -5.78 -3.97
N GLU A 118 -9.19 -6.28 -4.00
CA GLU A 118 -9.62 -7.49 -3.29
C GLU A 118 -9.25 -8.77 -4.03
N THR A 119 -9.41 -8.79 -5.35
CA THR A 119 -9.28 -10.01 -6.13
C THR A 119 -7.86 -10.31 -6.59
N HIS A 120 -6.98 -9.30 -6.65
CA HIS A 120 -5.62 -9.45 -7.15
C HIS A 120 -4.56 -9.01 -6.14
N VAL A 121 -4.70 -7.83 -5.49
CA VAL A 121 -3.66 -7.32 -4.59
C VAL A 121 -3.71 -8.01 -3.24
N ARG A 122 -4.90 -8.16 -2.63
CA ARG A 122 -5.05 -8.85 -1.34
C ARG A 122 -4.49 -10.28 -1.35
N PRO A 123 -4.84 -11.18 -2.32
CA PRO A 123 -4.28 -12.53 -2.35
C PRO A 123 -2.75 -12.54 -2.45
N LEU A 124 -2.17 -11.61 -3.21
CA LEU A 124 -0.73 -11.44 -3.33
C LEU A 124 -0.07 -11.14 -1.98
N LEU A 125 -0.64 -10.22 -1.21
CA LEU A 125 -0.13 -9.83 0.11
C LEU A 125 -0.27 -10.94 1.14
N VAL A 126 -1.39 -11.66 1.10
CA VAL A 126 -1.64 -12.83 1.97
C VAL A 126 -0.66 -13.95 1.67
N GLU A 127 -0.35 -14.22 0.40
CA GLU A 127 0.66 -15.20 -0.01
C GLU A 127 2.04 -14.86 0.56
N LEU A 128 2.39 -13.57 0.61
CA LEU A 128 3.62 -13.08 1.22
C LEU A 128 3.61 -13.10 2.76
N GLY A 129 2.49 -13.48 3.38
CA GLY A 129 2.36 -13.62 4.83
C GLY A 129 1.93 -12.36 5.57
N ALA A 130 1.53 -11.29 4.86
CA ALA A 130 1.00 -10.07 5.48
C ALA A 130 -0.40 -10.30 6.09
N SER A 131 -0.71 -9.56 7.16
CA SER A 131 -2.08 -9.44 7.67
C SER A 131 -2.80 -8.34 6.87
N VAL A 132 -3.95 -8.66 6.27
CA VAL A 132 -4.74 -7.70 5.48
C VAL A 132 -6.14 -7.60 6.10
N PRO A 133 -6.31 -6.87 7.21
CA PRO A 133 -7.54 -6.88 8.02
C PRO A 133 -8.67 -6.05 7.40
N THR A 134 -8.35 -5.14 6.48
CA THR A 134 -9.29 -4.15 5.93
C THR A 134 -9.64 -4.44 4.48
N GLY A 135 -10.72 -3.84 3.98
CA GLY A 135 -10.94 -3.72 2.55
C GLY A 135 -9.90 -2.80 1.89
N ALA A 136 -9.72 -2.97 0.59
CA ALA A 136 -8.86 -2.09 -0.20
C ALA A 136 -9.38 -0.65 -0.20
N PHE A 137 -8.46 0.34 -0.16
CA PHE A 137 -8.81 1.71 -0.53
C PHE A 137 -8.82 1.79 -2.06
N ALA A 138 -10.01 1.74 -2.63
CA ALA A 138 -10.21 1.65 -4.08
C ALA A 138 -10.91 2.90 -4.61
N VAL A 139 -10.21 3.67 -5.43
CA VAL A 139 -10.71 4.93 -6.01
C VAL A 139 -10.61 4.93 -7.52
N THR A 140 -11.47 5.73 -8.15
CA THR A 140 -11.37 6.02 -9.58
C THR A 140 -10.54 7.28 -9.82
N GLU A 141 -10.03 7.43 -11.05
CA GLU A 141 -9.30 8.64 -11.45
C GLU A 141 -10.12 9.94 -11.26
N SER A 142 -11.44 9.87 -11.39
CA SER A 142 -12.32 11.02 -11.17
C SER A 142 -12.43 11.44 -9.70
N GLN A 143 -12.20 10.53 -8.76
CA GLN A 143 -12.22 10.80 -7.32
C GLN A 143 -10.90 11.40 -6.80
N LEU A 144 -9.83 11.39 -7.61
CA LEU A 144 -8.52 11.92 -7.19
C LEU A 144 -8.50 13.42 -6.99
N ALA A 145 -9.48 14.16 -7.51
CA ALA A 145 -9.60 15.60 -7.29
C ALA A 145 -10.04 15.94 -5.84
N ASP A 146 -10.79 15.02 -5.21
CA ASP A 146 -11.23 15.13 -3.82
C ASP A 146 -11.39 13.72 -3.25
N LEU A 147 -10.42 13.30 -2.43
CA LEU A 147 -10.41 12.00 -1.77
C LEU A 147 -11.23 11.98 -0.46
N GLY A 148 -11.63 13.13 0.07
CA GLY A 148 -12.32 13.24 1.35
C GLY A 148 -13.50 12.29 1.52
N PRO A 149 -14.48 12.26 0.58
CA PRO A 149 -15.60 11.33 0.67
C PRO A 149 -15.21 9.86 0.66
N ALA A 150 -14.17 9.48 -0.12
CA ALA A 150 -13.69 8.11 -0.18
C ALA A 150 -12.96 7.70 1.11
N LEU A 151 -12.17 8.62 1.68
CA LEU A 151 -11.48 8.41 2.96
C LEU A 151 -12.49 8.21 4.09
N ALA A 152 -13.51 9.07 4.19
CA ALA A 152 -14.55 8.97 5.20
C ALA A 152 -15.33 7.63 5.10
N ALA A 153 -15.71 7.22 3.89
CA ALA A 153 -16.40 5.95 3.68
C ALA A 153 -15.53 4.74 4.03
N TRP A 154 -14.23 4.81 3.73
CA TRP A 154 -13.29 3.75 4.09
C TRP A 154 -13.10 3.66 5.60
N ASP A 155 -12.98 4.81 6.28
CA ASP A 155 -12.85 4.86 7.73
C ASP A 155 -14.06 4.26 8.44
N GLU A 156 -15.26 4.64 8.04
CA GLU A 156 -16.49 4.09 8.60
C GLU A 156 -16.52 2.56 8.52
N ALA A 157 -16.05 2.01 7.38
CA ALA A 157 -16.06 0.58 7.15
C ALA A 157 -14.91 -0.17 7.84
N TRP A 158 -13.70 0.41 7.91
CA TRP A 158 -12.49 -0.36 8.14
C TRP A 158 -11.56 0.16 9.24
N ARG A 159 -11.68 1.42 9.70
CA ARG A 159 -10.83 1.97 10.75
C ARG A 159 -10.80 1.09 12.02
N PRO A 160 -11.91 0.55 12.52
CA PRO A 160 -11.88 -0.32 13.70
C PRO A 160 -11.05 -1.59 13.50
N ALA A 161 -11.14 -2.20 12.31
CA ALA A 161 -10.38 -3.41 11.98
C ALA A 161 -8.88 -3.10 11.86
N LEU A 162 -8.51 -1.97 11.25
CA LEU A 162 -7.13 -1.52 11.19
C LEU A 162 -6.57 -1.26 12.59
N ALA A 163 -7.29 -0.53 13.44
CA ALA A 163 -6.87 -0.21 14.81
C ALA A 163 -6.70 -1.45 15.70
N ALA A 164 -7.46 -2.51 15.43
CA ALA A 164 -7.29 -3.78 16.12
C ALA A 164 -6.01 -4.52 15.71
N ALA A 165 -5.58 -4.38 14.45
CA ALA A 165 -4.46 -5.10 13.88
C ALA A 165 -3.12 -4.32 13.94
N TRP A 166 -3.18 -3.00 13.81
CA TRP A 166 -1.99 -2.13 13.81
C TRP A 166 -2.02 -1.16 15.00
N PRO A 167 -1.08 -1.30 15.98
CA PRO A 167 -1.06 -0.45 17.18
C PRO A 167 -0.95 1.05 16.87
N GLY A 168 -0.22 1.43 15.81
CA GLY A 168 -0.08 2.83 15.39
C GLY A 168 -1.42 3.51 15.10
N ALA A 169 -2.44 2.79 14.61
CA ALA A 169 -3.76 3.36 14.35
C ALA A 169 -4.50 3.82 15.62
N ARG A 170 -4.15 3.30 16.80
CA ARG A 170 -4.79 3.65 18.09
C ARG A 170 -4.30 5.00 18.60
N THR A 171 -3.04 5.33 18.36
CA THR A 171 -2.42 6.57 18.82
C THR A 171 -3.08 7.79 18.17
N PHE A 172 -3.61 7.65 16.96
CA PHE A 172 -4.22 8.74 16.20
C PHE A 172 -5.74 8.87 16.41
N ALA A 173 -6.42 7.82 16.89
CA ALA A 173 -7.85 7.87 17.20
C ALA A 173 -8.18 8.60 18.50
N GLU A 174 -7.21 8.74 19.42
CA GLU A 174 -7.38 9.42 20.73
C GLU A 174 -7.16 10.94 20.68
N VAL A 175 -6.73 11.49 19.55
CA VAL A 175 -6.40 12.92 19.36
C VAL A 175 -7.50 13.71 18.66
N ALA A 176 -8.61 13.09 18.25
CA ALA A 176 -9.75 13.83 17.73
C ALA A 176 -10.54 14.49 18.88
N PRO A 177 -10.73 15.83 18.85
CA PRO A 177 -11.42 16.57 19.90
C PRO A 177 -12.91 16.25 19.96
#